data_a4d9beb845619b5e526f90a1793e4297
#
_entry.id   a4d9beb845619b5e526f90a1793e4297
#
_cell.length_a   1.000
_cell.length_b   1.000
_cell.length_c   1.000
_cell.angle_alpha   90.00
_cell.angle_beta   90.00
_cell.angle_gamma   90.00
#
_symmetry.space_group_name_H-M   'P 1'
#
loop_
_entity.id
_entity.type
_entity.pdbx_description
1 polymer ?
#
loop_
_entity_poly.entity_id
_entity_poly.type
_entity_poly.pdbx_seq_one_letter_code
_entity_poly.pdbx_strand_id
1 'polypeptide(L)'
;MLALRRYAYVALGVTCAHLVFGAIVRISGSGMGCGDHWPRCYGSFFPPLNRPDLIIEVTHRYLASVLLLALIALLVAAWRRRAAPGVGGSGGVLRSSALAVALGVAAALLGAITVKLGNIPFATLAHWTVAMSLVAVVVATVIRAGGLGGAATRLREVSGRTKRATIAGAAMALLAVVMGGLTAKYPGAAVACPSFPLCGTNPDVQGGAVHIQLTHRWLALFLVLHLFGVVMAQRKRRESPIILRAAAIALSLGVLQLLVAGAMIGMHLPPVLRSLHQATGVSIWIATFALAYLARIAGDGHGVREPQVAPRPTDLVGAGVGGTESREPWRSVALSAATQDDTRPLSTMSHSVAVIVARGADS
;
A
#
# COMPACT_ATOMS: atom_id res chain seq x y z
N MET A 1 1.01 -18.04 10.05
CA MET A 1 1.22 -17.03 8.98
C MET A 1 0.84 -17.52 7.58
N LEU A 2 1.17 -18.76 7.13
CA LEU A 2 0.88 -19.23 5.75
C LEU A 2 -0.61 -19.14 5.37
N ALA A 3 -1.51 -19.59 6.25
CA ALA A 3 -2.95 -19.49 5.99
C ALA A 3 -3.43 -18.02 5.91
N LEU A 4 -2.97 -17.12 6.80
CA LEU A 4 -3.32 -15.70 6.72
C LEU A 4 -2.82 -15.07 5.42
N ARG A 5 -1.64 -15.47 4.96
CA ARG A 5 -1.11 -15.00 3.67
C ARG A 5 -1.99 -15.44 2.50
N ARG A 6 -2.53 -16.68 2.53
CA ARG A 6 -3.49 -17.15 1.50
C ARG A 6 -4.77 -16.31 1.51
N TYR A 7 -5.39 -16.07 2.67
CA TYR A 7 -6.57 -15.21 2.78
C TYR A 7 -6.28 -13.78 2.29
N ALA A 8 -5.12 -13.22 2.62
CA ALA A 8 -4.74 -11.88 2.18
C ALA A 8 -4.54 -11.81 0.65
N TYR A 9 -3.97 -12.83 0.02
CA TYR A 9 -3.87 -12.89 -1.46
C TYR A 9 -5.23 -13.06 -2.12
N VAL A 10 -6.13 -13.87 -1.56
CA VAL A 10 -7.51 -13.99 -2.07
C VAL A 10 -8.21 -12.63 -2.00
N ALA A 11 -8.14 -11.96 -0.85
CA ALA A 11 -8.70 -10.61 -0.70
C ALA A 11 -8.10 -9.62 -1.70
N LEU A 12 -6.77 -9.66 -1.94
CA LEU A 12 -6.13 -8.82 -2.95
C LEU A 12 -6.62 -9.13 -4.36
N GLY A 13 -6.69 -10.42 -4.74
CA GLY A 13 -7.20 -10.84 -6.05
C GLY A 13 -8.63 -10.38 -6.30
N VAL A 14 -9.52 -10.57 -5.32
CA VAL A 14 -10.93 -10.11 -5.42
C VAL A 14 -10.99 -8.59 -5.47
N THR A 15 -10.17 -7.86 -4.69
CA THR A 15 -10.10 -6.39 -4.76
C THR A 15 -9.69 -5.92 -6.15
N CYS A 16 -8.63 -6.50 -6.72
CA CYS A 16 -8.17 -6.15 -8.08
C CYS A 16 -9.24 -6.47 -9.14
N ALA A 17 -9.87 -7.63 -9.07
CA ALA A 17 -10.95 -8.01 -9.99
C ALA A 17 -12.14 -7.04 -9.91
N HIS A 18 -12.54 -6.65 -8.69
CA HIS A 18 -13.60 -5.67 -8.47
C HIS A 18 -13.25 -4.28 -9.04
N LEU A 19 -12.01 -3.82 -8.85
CA LEU A 19 -11.52 -2.55 -9.41
C LEU A 19 -11.52 -2.55 -10.95
N VAL A 20 -11.09 -3.66 -11.57
CA VAL A 20 -11.14 -3.82 -13.03
C VAL A 20 -12.59 -3.83 -13.52
N PHE A 21 -13.47 -4.53 -12.82
CA PHE A 21 -14.90 -4.56 -13.19
C PHE A 21 -15.57 -3.19 -13.03
N GLY A 22 -15.19 -2.41 -12.01
CA GLY A 22 -15.62 -1.01 -11.85
C GLY A 22 -15.21 -0.12 -13.04
N ALA A 23 -14.04 -0.41 -13.66
CA ALA A 23 -13.66 0.23 -14.91
C ALA A 23 -14.62 -0.09 -16.06
N ILE A 24 -15.02 -1.36 -16.18
CA ILE A 24 -16.00 -1.81 -17.18
C ILE A 24 -17.34 -1.07 -17.00
N VAL A 25 -17.87 -1.01 -15.77
CA VAL A 25 -19.09 -0.27 -15.44
C VAL A 25 -19.03 1.19 -15.94
N ARG A 26 -17.91 1.86 -15.68
CA ARG A 26 -17.71 3.26 -16.09
C ARG A 26 -17.55 3.41 -17.60
N ILE A 27 -16.78 2.53 -18.24
CA ILE A 27 -16.43 2.65 -19.67
C ILE A 27 -17.60 2.26 -20.56
N SER A 28 -18.40 1.28 -20.14
CA SER A 28 -19.64 0.87 -20.82
C SER A 28 -20.82 1.84 -20.63
N GLY A 29 -20.66 2.83 -19.73
CA GLY A 29 -21.77 3.72 -19.38
C GLY A 29 -22.84 3.08 -18.48
N SER A 30 -22.60 1.86 -17.97
CA SER A 30 -23.59 1.07 -17.21
C SER A 30 -23.79 1.53 -15.76
N GLY A 31 -23.05 2.54 -15.29
CA GLY A 31 -23.11 2.97 -13.88
C GLY A 31 -24.40 3.63 -13.43
N MET A 32 -25.37 3.81 -14.33
CA MET A 32 -26.73 4.29 -14.07
C MET A 32 -27.78 3.41 -14.77
N GLY A 33 -27.46 2.17 -15.10
CA GLY A 33 -28.40 1.22 -15.68
C GLY A 33 -29.63 1.02 -14.81
N CYS A 34 -29.44 0.92 -13.49
CA CYS A 34 -30.51 0.79 -12.49
C CYS A 34 -31.09 2.15 -12.05
N GLY A 35 -30.79 3.26 -12.73
CA GLY A 35 -31.15 4.59 -12.27
C GLY A 35 -30.57 4.89 -10.88
N ASP A 36 -31.38 5.53 -10.03
CA ASP A 36 -31.03 5.83 -8.64
C ASP A 36 -31.42 4.72 -7.64
N HIS A 37 -31.89 3.56 -8.14
CA HIS A 37 -32.34 2.46 -7.31
C HIS A 37 -31.17 1.72 -6.67
N TRP A 38 -31.17 1.64 -5.35
CA TRP A 38 -30.18 0.92 -4.55
C TRP A 38 -30.83 0.45 -3.23
N PRO A 39 -30.59 -0.78 -2.74
CA PRO A 39 -29.68 -1.82 -3.27
C PRO A 39 -30.24 -2.62 -4.44
N ARG A 40 -31.56 -2.65 -4.63
CA ARG A 40 -32.26 -3.37 -5.71
C ARG A 40 -32.26 -2.55 -7.00
N CYS A 41 -32.32 -3.23 -8.13
CA CYS A 41 -32.43 -2.62 -9.45
C CYS A 41 -33.92 -2.69 -9.89
N TYR A 42 -34.62 -1.57 -9.87
CA TYR A 42 -36.06 -1.51 -10.14
C TYR A 42 -36.89 -2.55 -9.34
N GLY A 43 -36.55 -2.69 -8.04
CA GLY A 43 -37.25 -3.60 -7.13
C GLY A 43 -36.78 -5.06 -7.17
N SER A 44 -35.97 -5.46 -8.16
CA SER A 44 -35.42 -6.81 -8.30
C SER A 44 -33.93 -6.90 -7.93
N PHE A 45 -33.51 -8.07 -7.44
CA PHE A 45 -32.10 -8.42 -7.32
C PHE A 45 -31.52 -8.99 -8.62
N PHE A 46 -32.36 -9.54 -9.49
CA PHE A 46 -31.92 -10.16 -10.73
C PHE A 46 -32.47 -9.34 -11.92
N PRO A 47 -31.59 -8.62 -12.64
CA PRO A 47 -32.00 -7.85 -13.80
C PRO A 47 -32.37 -8.78 -14.97
N PRO A 48 -33.23 -8.32 -15.90
CA PRO A 48 -33.55 -9.08 -17.11
C PRO A 48 -32.30 -9.26 -17.98
N LEU A 49 -32.11 -10.47 -18.53
CA LEU A 49 -30.89 -10.86 -19.27
C LEU A 49 -30.73 -10.15 -20.63
N ASN A 50 -31.73 -9.49 -21.12
CA ASN A 50 -31.70 -8.71 -22.37
C ASN A 50 -31.21 -7.25 -22.18
N ARG A 51 -30.80 -6.86 -20.93
CA ARG A 51 -30.34 -5.52 -20.58
C ARG A 51 -28.91 -5.58 -20.05
N PRO A 52 -27.88 -5.51 -20.94
CA PRO A 52 -26.47 -5.60 -20.55
C PRO A 52 -26.03 -4.52 -19.53
N ASP A 53 -26.58 -3.31 -19.64
CA ASP A 53 -26.31 -2.20 -18.74
C ASP A 53 -26.72 -2.53 -17.29
N LEU A 54 -27.90 -3.13 -17.10
CA LEU A 54 -28.35 -3.58 -15.78
C LEU A 54 -27.49 -4.73 -15.25
N ILE A 55 -27.17 -5.71 -16.12
CA ILE A 55 -26.36 -6.87 -15.76
C ILE A 55 -24.99 -6.41 -15.27
N ILE A 56 -24.32 -5.52 -16.00
CA ILE A 56 -22.99 -5.02 -15.63
C ILE A 56 -23.05 -4.29 -14.30
N GLU A 57 -24.02 -3.41 -14.08
CA GLU A 57 -24.12 -2.68 -12.82
C GLU A 57 -24.43 -3.61 -11.64
N VAL A 58 -25.40 -4.51 -11.77
CA VAL A 58 -25.78 -5.46 -10.70
C VAL A 58 -24.65 -6.43 -10.40
N THR A 59 -23.92 -6.90 -11.42
CA THR A 59 -22.74 -7.74 -11.22
C THR A 59 -21.67 -7.02 -10.40
N HIS A 60 -21.45 -5.72 -10.65
CA HIS A 60 -20.51 -4.93 -9.83
C HIS A 60 -20.95 -4.88 -8.36
N ARG A 61 -22.24 -4.73 -8.07
CA ARG A 61 -22.78 -4.76 -6.70
C ARG A 61 -22.57 -6.13 -6.04
N TYR A 62 -22.75 -7.25 -6.77
CA TYR A 62 -22.46 -8.59 -6.26
C TYR A 62 -20.98 -8.81 -6.00
N LEU A 63 -20.11 -8.35 -6.89
CA LEU A 63 -18.65 -8.41 -6.67
C LEU A 63 -18.23 -7.60 -5.45
N ALA A 64 -18.89 -6.47 -5.15
CA ALA A 64 -18.68 -5.72 -3.91
C ALA A 64 -19.03 -6.55 -2.67
N SER A 65 -20.12 -7.34 -2.72
CA SER A 65 -20.51 -8.25 -1.63
C SER A 65 -19.49 -9.37 -1.46
N VAL A 66 -19.01 -9.98 -2.55
CA VAL A 66 -17.95 -11.01 -2.53
C VAL A 66 -16.67 -10.43 -1.95
N LEU A 67 -16.29 -9.20 -2.33
CA LEU A 67 -15.15 -8.51 -1.77
C LEU A 67 -15.29 -8.31 -0.26
N LEU A 68 -16.42 -7.81 0.20
CA LEU A 68 -16.66 -7.60 1.63
C LEU A 68 -16.58 -8.92 2.42
N LEU A 69 -17.14 -10.01 1.90
CA LEU A 69 -17.03 -11.34 2.48
C LEU A 69 -15.58 -11.83 2.57
N ALA A 70 -14.78 -11.60 1.52
CA ALA A 70 -13.36 -11.96 1.53
C ALA A 70 -12.56 -11.14 2.57
N LEU A 71 -12.87 -9.85 2.72
CA LEU A 71 -12.24 -8.99 3.75
C LEU A 71 -12.65 -9.42 5.16
N ILE A 72 -13.91 -9.76 5.39
CA ILE A 72 -14.41 -10.27 6.67
C ILE A 72 -13.76 -11.62 6.99
N ALA A 73 -13.66 -12.54 6.02
CA ALA A 73 -12.99 -13.82 6.22
C ALA A 73 -11.53 -13.64 6.62
N LEU A 74 -10.81 -12.70 5.98
CA LEU A 74 -9.44 -12.33 6.35
C LEU A 74 -9.38 -11.78 7.78
N LEU A 75 -10.30 -10.87 8.15
CA LEU A 75 -10.37 -10.30 9.50
C LEU A 75 -10.62 -11.39 10.56
N VAL A 76 -11.61 -12.28 10.33
CA VAL A 76 -11.93 -13.38 11.24
C VAL A 76 -10.74 -14.34 11.38
N ALA A 77 -10.07 -14.67 10.27
CA ALA A 77 -8.88 -15.52 10.30
C ALA A 77 -7.72 -14.86 11.08
N ALA A 78 -7.54 -13.55 10.96
CA ALA A 78 -6.56 -12.78 11.74
C ALA A 78 -6.95 -12.70 13.22
N TRP A 79 -8.23 -12.45 13.52
CA TRP A 79 -8.72 -12.39 14.90
C TRP A 79 -8.57 -13.70 15.66
N ARG A 80 -8.88 -14.84 15.00
CA ARG A 80 -8.68 -16.18 15.58
C ARG A 80 -7.21 -16.47 15.91
N ARG A 81 -6.27 -15.78 15.28
CA ARG A 81 -4.82 -15.93 15.47
C ARG A 81 -4.16 -14.72 16.12
N ARG A 82 -4.93 -13.85 16.80
CA ARG A 82 -4.45 -12.58 17.35
C ARG A 82 -3.29 -12.68 18.33
N ALA A 83 -3.18 -13.83 19.03
CA ALA A 83 -2.08 -14.10 19.95
C ALA A 83 -0.77 -14.53 19.24
N ALA A 84 -0.83 -14.88 17.95
CA ALA A 84 0.35 -15.29 17.20
C ALA A 84 1.27 -14.09 16.90
N PRO A 85 2.61 -14.28 16.89
CA PRO A 85 3.57 -13.21 16.58
C PRO A 85 3.28 -12.56 15.23
N GLY A 86 3.29 -11.21 15.18
CA GLY A 86 3.06 -10.42 13.97
C GLY A 86 1.59 -10.37 13.49
N VAL A 87 0.64 -10.95 14.23
CA VAL A 87 -0.80 -10.87 13.91
C VAL A 87 -1.49 -9.79 14.73
N GLY A 88 -1.36 -9.82 16.04
CA GLY A 88 -1.81 -8.75 16.93
C GLY A 88 -0.83 -7.56 16.97
N GLY A 89 -1.14 -6.55 17.79
CA GLY A 89 -0.29 -5.38 18.01
C GLY A 89 -0.40 -4.29 16.94
N SER A 90 0.43 -3.22 17.08
CA SER A 90 0.34 -1.99 16.28
C SER A 90 0.65 -2.18 14.80
N GLY A 91 1.56 -3.08 14.47
CA GLY A 91 1.96 -3.41 13.09
C GLY A 91 1.36 -4.71 12.54
N GLY A 92 0.42 -5.33 13.26
CA GLY A 92 -0.07 -6.67 12.97
C GLY A 92 -1.07 -6.74 11.80
N VAL A 93 -1.25 -7.98 11.31
CA VAL A 93 -2.21 -8.30 10.24
C VAL A 93 -3.65 -7.97 10.68
N LEU A 94 -4.00 -8.15 11.96
CA LEU A 94 -5.34 -7.91 12.47
C LEU A 94 -5.79 -6.46 12.28
N ARG A 95 -4.96 -5.48 12.64
CA ARG A 95 -5.31 -4.05 12.48
C ARG A 95 -5.48 -3.67 11.02
N SER A 96 -4.61 -4.15 10.14
CA SER A 96 -4.76 -3.86 8.72
C SER A 96 -5.97 -4.55 8.10
N SER A 97 -6.34 -5.74 8.55
CA SER A 97 -7.57 -6.43 8.11
C SER A 97 -8.83 -5.69 8.59
N ALA A 98 -8.84 -5.18 9.83
CA ALA A 98 -9.94 -4.37 10.35
C ALA A 98 -10.11 -3.06 9.55
N LEU A 99 -9.00 -2.38 9.26
CA LEU A 99 -9.02 -1.17 8.43
C LEU A 99 -9.49 -1.49 6.99
N ALA A 100 -9.11 -2.64 6.42
CA ALA A 100 -9.60 -3.05 5.11
C ALA A 100 -11.11 -3.26 5.09
N VAL A 101 -11.70 -3.89 6.11
CA VAL A 101 -13.16 -4.01 6.24
C VAL A 101 -13.81 -2.64 6.37
N ALA A 102 -13.29 -1.75 7.21
CA ALA A 102 -13.84 -0.40 7.38
C ALA A 102 -13.83 0.40 6.06
N LEU A 103 -12.72 0.34 5.31
CA LEU A 103 -12.61 0.97 3.99
C LEU A 103 -13.52 0.30 2.95
N GLY A 104 -13.70 -1.02 3.02
CA GLY A 104 -14.64 -1.75 2.15
C GLY A 104 -16.07 -1.31 2.37
N VAL A 105 -16.49 -1.17 3.62
CA VAL A 105 -17.82 -0.63 3.97
C VAL A 105 -17.96 0.82 3.52
N ALA A 106 -16.96 1.67 3.79
CA ALA A 106 -16.97 3.06 3.35
C ALA A 106 -17.05 3.18 1.82
N ALA A 107 -16.32 2.34 1.08
CA ALA A 107 -16.41 2.30 -0.38
C ALA A 107 -17.80 1.89 -0.86
N ALA A 108 -18.43 0.88 -0.25
CA ALA A 108 -19.77 0.45 -0.59
C ALA A 108 -20.82 1.55 -0.36
N LEU A 109 -20.75 2.24 0.79
CA LEU A 109 -21.62 3.37 1.10
C LEU A 109 -21.43 4.55 0.13
N LEU A 110 -20.17 4.90 -0.18
CA LEU A 110 -19.89 5.93 -1.18
C LEU A 110 -20.35 5.52 -2.57
N GLY A 111 -20.27 4.22 -2.92
CA GLY A 111 -20.83 3.69 -4.16
C GLY A 111 -22.36 3.89 -4.24
N ALA A 112 -23.08 3.60 -3.15
CA ALA A 112 -24.51 3.88 -3.04
C ALA A 112 -24.83 5.37 -3.17
N ILE A 113 -24.07 6.24 -2.50
CA ILE A 113 -24.20 7.70 -2.61
C ILE A 113 -23.93 8.16 -4.05
N THR A 114 -22.94 7.59 -4.71
CA THR A 114 -22.61 7.91 -6.12
C THR A 114 -23.78 7.66 -7.04
N VAL A 115 -24.47 6.51 -6.87
CA VAL A 115 -25.69 6.17 -7.64
C VAL A 115 -26.82 7.15 -7.32
N LYS A 116 -27.08 7.42 -6.05
CA LYS A 116 -28.14 8.37 -5.61
C LYS A 116 -27.92 9.79 -6.12
N LEU A 117 -26.67 10.20 -6.31
CA LEU A 117 -26.31 11.51 -6.84
C LEU A 117 -26.11 11.53 -8.36
N GLY A 118 -26.56 10.49 -9.09
CA GLY A 118 -26.44 10.46 -10.55
C GLY A 118 -25.01 10.43 -11.08
N ASN A 119 -24.09 9.81 -10.35
CA ASN A 119 -22.68 9.67 -10.73
C ASN A 119 -21.93 11.00 -10.95
N ILE A 120 -22.26 12.04 -10.17
CA ILE A 120 -21.53 13.31 -10.25
C ILE A 120 -20.00 13.10 -10.07
N PRO A 121 -19.15 13.91 -10.71
CA PRO A 121 -17.69 13.73 -10.72
C PRO A 121 -17.08 13.59 -9.33
N PHE A 122 -17.44 14.44 -8.38
CA PHE A 122 -16.85 14.44 -7.03
C PHE A 122 -17.26 13.24 -6.19
N ALA A 123 -18.51 12.78 -6.25
CA ALA A 123 -18.96 11.57 -5.54
C ALA A 123 -18.24 10.35 -6.09
N THR A 124 -18.15 10.21 -7.41
CA THR A 124 -17.40 9.13 -8.07
C THR A 124 -15.91 9.17 -7.69
N LEU A 125 -15.30 10.36 -7.64
CA LEU A 125 -13.89 10.53 -7.26
C LEU A 125 -13.65 10.14 -5.80
N ALA A 126 -14.55 10.51 -4.88
CA ALA A 126 -14.48 10.11 -3.48
C ALA A 126 -14.55 8.58 -3.33
N HIS A 127 -15.52 7.93 -3.97
CA HIS A 127 -15.63 6.47 -4.00
C HIS A 127 -14.35 5.81 -4.56
N TRP A 128 -13.83 6.31 -5.67
CA TRP A 128 -12.58 5.85 -6.29
C TRP A 128 -11.37 6.01 -5.37
N THR A 129 -11.23 7.14 -4.69
CA THR A 129 -10.11 7.41 -3.77
C THR A 129 -10.12 6.47 -2.57
N VAL A 130 -11.30 6.18 -2.01
CA VAL A 130 -11.43 5.19 -0.93
C VAL A 130 -11.11 3.78 -1.42
N ALA A 131 -11.53 3.44 -2.65
CA ALA A 131 -11.17 2.15 -3.26
C ALA A 131 -9.64 2.00 -3.48
N MET A 132 -8.95 3.09 -3.87
CA MET A 132 -7.48 3.11 -3.95
C MET A 132 -6.81 2.97 -2.58
N SER A 133 -7.39 3.56 -1.54
CA SER A 133 -6.94 3.39 -0.16
C SER A 133 -7.15 1.96 0.34
N LEU A 134 -8.29 1.34 0.00
CA LEU A 134 -8.59 -0.05 0.32
C LEU A 134 -7.55 -1.00 -0.28
N VAL A 135 -7.26 -0.90 -1.59
CA VAL A 135 -6.27 -1.79 -2.21
C VAL A 135 -4.88 -1.62 -1.59
N ALA A 136 -4.49 -0.40 -1.23
CA ALA A 136 -3.23 -0.14 -0.53
C ALA A 136 -3.17 -0.85 0.83
N VAL A 137 -4.24 -0.79 1.62
CA VAL A 137 -4.33 -1.48 2.92
C VAL A 137 -4.32 -3.00 2.76
N VAL A 138 -4.98 -3.54 1.73
CA VAL A 138 -4.94 -4.98 1.42
C VAL A 138 -3.53 -5.41 1.01
N VAL A 139 -2.82 -4.62 0.17
CA VAL A 139 -1.40 -4.86 -0.18
C VAL A 139 -0.52 -4.83 1.09
N ALA A 140 -0.69 -3.85 1.97
CA ALA A 140 0.01 -3.80 3.25
C ALA A 140 -0.26 -5.06 4.10
N THR A 141 -1.51 -5.55 4.09
CA THR A 141 -1.90 -6.77 4.80
C THR A 141 -1.21 -8.01 4.24
N VAL A 142 -1.12 -8.14 2.90
CA VAL A 142 -0.35 -9.20 2.24
C VAL A 142 1.13 -9.16 2.66
N ILE A 143 1.74 -7.97 2.63
CA ILE A 143 3.16 -7.79 3.01
C ILE A 143 3.37 -8.13 4.49
N ARG A 144 2.49 -7.69 5.38
CA ARG A 144 2.52 -8.03 6.82
C ARG A 144 2.39 -9.54 7.07
N ALA A 145 1.58 -10.23 6.28
CA ALA A 145 1.44 -11.68 6.31
C ALA A 145 2.66 -12.44 5.72
N GLY A 146 3.68 -11.72 5.26
CA GLY A 146 4.91 -12.27 4.68
C GLY A 146 4.85 -12.51 3.17
N GLY A 147 3.82 -11.97 2.48
CA GLY A 147 3.71 -11.98 1.03
C GLY A 147 4.46 -10.81 0.36
N LEU A 148 4.50 -10.80 -0.97
CA LEU A 148 5.11 -9.72 -1.80
C LEU A 148 6.52 -9.32 -1.34
N GLY A 149 7.31 -10.26 -0.84
CA GLY A 149 8.67 -9.97 -0.35
C GLY A 149 8.75 -9.49 1.10
N GLY A 150 7.63 -9.32 1.80
CA GLY A 150 7.60 -8.80 3.18
C GLY A 150 8.39 -9.61 4.20
N ALA A 151 8.44 -10.95 4.06
CA ALA A 151 9.24 -11.81 4.94
C ALA A 151 10.75 -11.57 4.74
N ALA A 152 11.20 -11.43 3.50
CA ALA A 152 12.61 -11.26 3.16
C ALA A 152 13.12 -9.83 3.39
N THR A 153 12.24 -8.82 3.30
CA THR A 153 12.61 -7.41 3.49
C THR A 153 12.91 -7.07 4.94
N ARG A 154 12.37 -7.82 5.89
CA ARG A 154 12.62 -7.65 7.34
C ARG A 154 14.07 -7.93 7.74
N LEU A 155 14.86 -8.54 6.87
CA LEU A 155 16.24 -8.97 7.14
C LEU A 155 17.32 -7.97 6.68
N ARG A 156 16.98 -6.87 6.03
CA ARG A 156 17.94 -5.91 5.48
C ARG A 156 17.48 -4.48 5.68
N GLU A 157 18.39 -3.65 6.18
CA GLU A 157 18.16 -2.20 6.31
C GLU A 157 18.16 -1.52 4.93
N VAL A 158 17.35 -0.48 4.81
CA VAL A 158 17.23 0.39 3.64
C VAL A 158 17.56 1.82 4.04
N SER A 159 18.30 2.53 3.19
CA SER A 159 18.71 3.90 3.48
C SER A 159 17.51 4.84 3.66
N GLY A 160 17.60 5.80 4.57
CA GLY A 160 16.55 6.80 4.81
C GLY A 160 16.25 7.64 3.56
N ARG A 161 17.21 7.81 2.64
CA ARG A 161 17.01 8.48 1.35
C ARG A 161 16.10 7.65 0.44
N THR A 162 16.33 6.34 0.36
CA THR A 162 15.48 5.41 -0.41
C THR A 162 14.07 5.37 0.16
N LYS A 163 13.93 5.31 1.50
CA LYS A 163 12.61 5.36 2.16
C LYS A 163 11.82 6.61 1.78
N ARG A 164 12.42 7.80 1.84
CA ARG A 164 11.76 9.06 1.45
C ARG A 164 11.40 9.10 -0.04
N ALA A 165 12.32 8.69 -0.91
CA ALA A 165 12.09 8.70 -2.35
C ALA A 165 10.96 7.75 -2.76
N THR A 166 10.86 6.56 -2.17
CA THR A 166 9.79 5.60 -2.47
C THR A 166 8.43 6.07 -1.96
N ILE A 167 8.37 6.74 -0.79
CA ILE A 167 7.15 7.37 -0.28
C ILE A 167 6.70 8.51 -1.22
N ALA A 168 7.62 9.37 -1.67
CA ALA A 168 7.30 10.41 -2.64
C ALA A 168 6.74 9.82 -3.94
N GLY A 169 7.35 8.74 -4.48
CA GLY A 169 6.85 8.03 -5.64
C GLY A 169 5.43 7.48 -5.46
N ALA A 170 5.14 6.89 -4.29
CA ALA A 170 3.78 6.42 -3.98
C ALA A 170 2.77 7.57 -3.88
N ALA A 171 3.14 8.69 -3.26
CA ALA A 171 2.29 9.88 -3.19
C ALA A 171 1.99 10.45 -4.58
N MET A 172 3.01 10.57 -5.44
CA MET A 172 2.83 11.00 -6.83
C MET A 172 1.94 10.04 -7.62
N ALA A 173 2.09 8.72 -7.44
CA ALA A 173 1.26 7.73 -8.09
C ALA A 173 -0.21 7.83 -7.66
N LEU A 174 -0.49 8.03 -6.37
CA LEU A 174 -1.85 8.24 -5.87
C LEU A 174 -2.45 9.51 -6.48
N LEU A 175 -1.72 10.63 -6.48
CA LEU A 175 -2.17 11.88 -7.09
C LEU A 175 -2.45 11.71 -8.58
N ALA A 176 -1.57 11.01 -9.33
CA ALA A 176 -1.76 10.76 -10.75
C ALA A 176 -3.00 9.91 -11.02
N VAL A 177 -3.27 8.87 -10.19
CA VAL A 177 -4.46 8.02 -10.31
C VAL A 177 -5.74 8.79 -9.97
N VAL A 178 -5.72 9.63 -8.93
CA VAL A 178 -6.87 10.47 -8.56
C VAL A 178 -7.15 11.51 -9.64
N MET A 179 -6.13 12.19 -10.14
CA MET A 179 -6.27 13.14 -11.26
C MET A 179 -6.73 12.46 -12.55
N GLY A 180 -6.28 11.22 -12.81
CA GLY A 180 -6.79 10.40 -13.91
C GLY A 180 -8.28 10.06 -13.77
N GLY A 181 -8.73 9.76 -12.56
CA GLY A 181 -10.14 9.59 -12.22
C GLY A 181 -10.96 10.85 -12.49
N LEU A 182 -10.42 12.01 -12.09
CA LEU A 182 -11.03 13.32 -12.38
C LEU A 182 -11.08 13.60 -13.88
N THR A 183 -9.97 13.38 -14.60
CA THR A 183 -9.91 13.51 -16.07
C THR A 183 -10.96 12.63 -16.77
N ALA A 184 -11.20 11.43 -16.26
CA ALA A 184 -12.17 10.50 -16.85
C ALA A 184 -13.64 10.87 -16.58
N LYS A 185 -13.92 11.70 -15.57
CA LYS A 185 -15.29 12.02 -15.12
C LYS A 185 -15.67 13.48 -15.31
N TYR A 186 -14.69 14.41 -15.34
CA TYR A 186 -14.98 15.83 -15.55
C TYR A 186 -15.38 16.06 -17.02
N PRO A 187 -16.47 16.80 -17.27
CA PRO A 187 -16.95 17.05 -18.63
C PRO A 187 -15.86 17.62 -19.55
N GLY A 188 -15.66 17.01 -20.70
CA GLY A 188 -14.68 17.42 -21.70
C GLY A 188 -13.22 17.08 -21.40
N ALA A 189 -12.84 16.78 -20.13
CA ALA A 189 -11.43 16.61 -19.78
C ALA A 189 -10.76 15.42 -20.49
N ALA A 190 -11.47 14.34 -20.74
CA ALA A 190 -10.90 13.16 -21.42
C ALA A 190 -10.49 13.46 -22.88
N VAL A 191 -11.12 14.41 -23.54
CA VAL A 191 -10.89 14.78 -24.94
C VAL A 191 -10.24 16.16 -25.13
N ALA A 192 -9.90 16.84 -24.02
CA ALA A 192 -9.36 18.21 -24.06
C ALA A 192 -8.02 18.32 -24.78
N CYS A 193 -7.20 17.28 -24.76
CA CYS A 193 -5.89 17.22 -25.41
C CYS A 193 -5.87 16.12 -26.47
N PRO A 194 -6.19 16.42 -27.72
CA PRO A 194 -6.35 15.40 -28.79
C PRO A 194 -5.04 14.79 -29.28
N SER A 195 -3.89 15.36 -28.94
CA SER A 195 -2.58 14.84 -29.36
C SER A 195 -1.72 14.37 -28.19
N PHE A 196 -0.67 13.57 -28.48
CA PHE A 196 0.28 13.05 -27.52
C PHE A 196 1.70 13.12 -28.12
N PRO A 197 2.73 13.48 -27.35
CA PRO A 197 2.74 13.85 -25.92
C PRO A 197 2.20 15.24 -25.61
N LEU A 198 2.19 16.15 -26.57
CA LEU A 198 1.68 17.52 -26.42
C LEU A 198 0.15 17.53 -26.43
N CYS A 199 -0.44 18.62 -25.90
CA CYS A 199 -1.89 18.70 -25.76
C CYS A 199 -2.62 18.85 -27.10
N GLY A 200 -2.09 19.66 -28.02
CA GLY A 200 -2.84 20.14 -29.16
C GLY A 200 -3.96 21.10 -28.73
N THR A 201 -4.77 21.52 -29.69
CA THR A 201 -5.93 22.41 -29.47
C THR A 201 -7.21 21.62 -29.77
N ASN A 202 -8.20 21.73 -28.88
CA ASN A 202 -9.56 21.29 -29.11
C ASN A 202 -10.48 22.51 -28.91
N PRO A 203 -11.04 23.11 -30.00
CA PRO A 203 -11.83 24.31 -29.89
C PRO A 203 -13.12 24.14 -29.09
N ASP A 204 -13.64 22.90 -29.01
CA ASP A 204 -14.87 22.58 -28.32
C ASP A 204 -14.70 22.42 -26.80
N VAL A 205 -13.45 22.43 -26.31
CA VAL A 205 -13.14 22.21 -24.90
C VAL A 205 -12.17 23.28 -24.40
N GLN A 206 -12.59 24.03 -23.40
CA GLN A 206 -11.82 25.16 -22.86
C GLN A 206 -11.73 25.08 -21.32
N GLY A 207 -10.86 25.93 -20.75
CA GLY A 207 -10.79 26.18 -19.32
C GLY A 207 -10.36 25.01 -18.46
N GLY A 208 -11.13 24.71 -17.42
CA GLY A 208 -10.76 23.73 -16.39
C GLY A 208 -10.48 22.32 -16.89
N ALA A 209 -11.17 21.89 -17.96
CA ALA A 209 -10.99 20.56 -18.55
C ALA A 209 -9.56 20.36 -19.12
N VAL A 210 -9.01 21.38 -19.80
CA VAL A 210 -7.64 21.35 -20.33
C VAL A 210 -6.63 21.30 -19.18
N HIS A 211 -6.81 22.12 -18.15
CA HIS A 211 -5.92 22.13 -16.98
C HIS A 211 -5.91 20.81 -16.24
N ILE A 212 -7.08 20.17 -16.05
CA ILE A 212 -7.20 18.87 -15.41
C ILE A 212 -6.41 17.82 -16.20
N GLN A 213 -6.58 17.76 -17.53
CA GLN A 213 -5.89 16.79 -18.36
C GLN A 213 -4.37 17.05 -18.40
N LEU A 214 -3.94 18.29 -18.53
CA LEU A 214 -2.52 18.66 -18.50
C LEU A 214 -1.87 18.30 -17.16
N THR A 215 -2.53 18.62 -16.04
CA THR A 215 -2.04 18.26 -14.71
C THR A 215 -1.85 16.75 -14.57
N HIS A 216 -2.83 15.96 -15.05
CA HIS A 216 -2.70 14.48 -15.04
C HIS A 216 -1.49 14.02 -15.89
N ARG A 217 -1.28 14.57 -17.09
CA ARG A 217 -0.14 14.20 -17.95
C ARG A 217 1.20 14.54 -17.31
N TRP A 218 1.34 15.75 -16.74
CA TRP A 218 2.58 16.16 -16.08
C TRP A 218 2.87 15.31 -14.85
N LEU A 219 1.86 15.00 -14.03
CA LEU A 219 2.02 14.10 -12.89
C LEU A 219 2.50 12.70 -13.33
N ALA A 220 1.92 12.16 -14.41
CA ALA A 220 2.33 10.86 -14.94
C ALA A 220 3.77 10.88 -15.46
N LEU A 221 4.17 11.92 -16.21
CA LEU A 221 5.53 12.07 -16.69
C LEU A 221 6.54 12.21 -15.55
N PHE A 222 6.28 13.10 -14.59
CA PHE A 222 7.13 13.30 -13.43
C PHE A 222 7.24 12.04 -12.57
N LEU A 223 6.17 11.25 -12.43
CA LEU A 223 6.22 9.97 -11.76
C LEU A 223 7.19 9.01 -12.44
N VAL A 224 7.14 8.87 -13.77
CA VAL A 224 8.05 7.96 -14.51
C VAL A 224 9.50 8.43 -14.39
N LEU A 225 9.77 9.74 -14.52
CA LEU A 225 11.11 10.30 -14.33
C LEU A 225 11.61 10.09 -12.89
N HIS A 226 10.74 10.27 -11.90
CA HIS A 226 11.06 10.01 -10.50
C HIS A 226 11.40 8.54 -10.26
N LEU A 227 10.59 7.61 -10.76
CA LEU A 227 10.83 6.17 -10.64
C LEU A 227 12.14 5.75 -11.32
N PHE A 228 12.47 6.34 -12.47
CA PHE A 228 13.77 6.14 -13.11
C PHE A 228 14.92 6.58 -12.18
N GLY A 229 14.82 7.78 -11.62
CA GLY A 229 15.79 8.28 -10.63
C GLY A 229 15.90 7.38 -9.39
N VAL A 230 14.76 6.86 -8.90
CA VAL A 230 14.72 5.90 -7.77
C VAL A 230 15.49 4.62 -8.11
N VAL A 231 15.25 4.01 -9.29
CA VAL A 231 15.95 2.79 -9.72
C VAL A 231 17.46 3.03 -9.84
N MET A 232 17.88 4.15 -10.47
CA MET A 232 19.29 4.49 -10.63
C MET A 232 19.97 4.72 -9.27
N ALA A 233 19.33 5.46 -8.38
CA ALA A 233 19.85 5.72 -7.04
C ALA A 233 19.96 4.45 -6.19
N GLN A 234 18.99 3.52 -6.29
CA GLN A 234 19.02 2.24 -5.58
C GLN A 234 20.12 1.31 -6.11
N ARG A 235 20.33 1.26 -7.44
CA ARG A 235 21.46 0.55 -8.04
C ARG A 235 22.78 1.07 -7.53
N LYS A 236 23.00 2.40 -7.54
CA LYS A 236 24.21 3.04 -7.05
C LYS A 236 24.49 2.76 -5.56
N ARG A 237 23.43 2.70 -4.73
CA ARG A 237 23.52 2.41 -3.30
C ARG A 237 23.59 0.92 -2.97
N ARG A 238 23.49 0.03 -3.94
CA ARG A 238 23.44 -1.42 -3.76
C ARG A 238 22.36 -1.85 -2.74
N GLU A 239 21.17 -1.24 -2.84
CA GLU A 239 20.04 -1.54 -1.98
C GLU A 239 19.59 -3.02 -2.14
N SER A 240 18.76 -3.49 -1.23
CA SER A 240 18.23 -4.85 -1.25
C SER A 240 17.66 -5.24 -2.62
N PRO A 241 17.97 -6.44 -3.17
CA PRO A 241 17.45 -6.89 -4.46
C PRO A 241 15.92 -6.87 -4.56
N ILE A 242 15.21 -7.08 -3.45
CA ILE A 242 13.74 -7.03 -3.40
C ILE A 242 13.26 -5.60 -3.65
N ILE A 243 13.87 -4.62 -3.03
CA ILE A 243 13.52 -3.21 -3.20
C ILE A 243 13.83 -2.75 -4.62
N LEU A 244 14.99 -3.15 -5.16
CA LEU A 244 15.36 -2.83 -6.53
C LEU A 244 14.40 -3.47 -7.55
N ARG A 245 14.02 -4.74 -7.35
CA ARG A 245 13.03 -5.43 -8.21
C ARG A 245 11.66 -4.72 -8.15
N ALA A 246 11.19 -4.37 -6.95
CA ALA A 246 9.92 -3.64 -6.79
C ALA A 246 9.95 -2.27 -7.51
N ALA A 247 11.07 -1.54 -7.41
CA ALA A 247 11.25 -0.28 -8.12
C ALA A 247 11.30 -0.46 -9.64
N ALA A 248 12.00 -1.50 -10.13
CA ALA A 248 12.05 -1.81 -11.55
C ALA A 248 10.68 -2.18 -12.11
N ILE A 249 9.88 -2.97 -11.38
CA ILE A 249 8.49 -3.30 -11.75
C ILE A 249 7.64 -2.02 -11.85
N ALA A 250 7.71 -1.13 -10.84
CA ALA A 250 6.97 0.13 -10.85
C ALA A 250 7.36 1.01 -12.05
N LEU A 251 8.66 1.10 -12.36
CA LEU A 251 9.15 1.84 -13.53
C LEU A 251 8.66 1.22 -14.85
N SER A 252 8.76 -0.10 -14.99
CA SER A 252 8.30 -0.81 -16.21
C SER A 252 6.81 -0.60 -16.46
N LEU A 253 5.99 -0.66 -15.41
CA LEU A 253 4.57 -0.35 -15.49
C LEU A 253 4.33 1.12 -15.86
N GLY A 254 5.14 2.05 -15.33
CA GLY A 254 5.07 3.47 -15.69
C GLY A 254 5.38 3.72 -17.17
N VAL A 255 6.40 3.08 -17.70
CA VAL A 255 6.71 3.15 -19.14
C VAL A 255 5.59 2.53 -19.99
N LEU A 256 5.10 1.35 -19.62
CA LEU A 256 3.96 0.72 -20.28
C LEU A 256 2.73 1.65 -20.29
N GLN A 257 2.45 2.34 -19.18
CA GLN A 257 1.35 3.28 -19.06
C GLN A 257 1.44 4.43 -20.05
N LEU A 258 2.65 4.98 -20.27
CA LEU A 258 2.85 6.05 -21.27
C LEU A 258 2.61 5.54 -22.70
N LEU A 259 3.05 4.30 -23.01
CA LEU A 259 2.79 3.67 -24.31
C LEU A 259 1.29 3.44 -24.53
N VAL A 260 0.61 2.90 -23.52
CA VAL A 260 -0.85 2.68 -23.57
C VAL A 260 -1.59 4.02 -23.70
N ALA A 261 -1.14 5.08 -23.01
CA ALA A 261 -1.75 6.42 -23.11
C ALA A 261 -1.57 7.00 -24.52
N GLY A 262 -0.37 6.89 -25.11
CA GLY A 262 -0.11 7.33 -26.47
C GLY A 262 -0.97 6.60 -27.50
N ALA A 263 -1.05 5.26 -27.41
CA ALA A 263 -1.90 4.45 -28.26
C ALA A 263 -3.39 4.80 -28.08
N MET A 264 -3.84 4.97 -26.83
CA MET A 264 -5.23 5.32 -26.50
C MET A 264 -5.65 6.65 -27.13
N ILE A 265 -4.79 7.67 -27.07
CA ILE A 265 -5.07 8.99 -27.67
C ILE A 265 -5.00 8.91 -29.19
N GLY A 266 -3.95 8.29 -29.75
CA GLY A 266 -3.78 8.15 -31.21
C GLY A 266 -4.89 7.35 -31.89
N MET A 267 -5.54 6.43 -31.15
CA MET A 267 -6.67 5.63 -31.64
C MET A 267 -8.05 6.19 -31.20
N HIS A 268 -8.14 7.44 -30.77
CA HIS A 268 -9.38 8.12 -30.42
C HIS A 268 -10.15 7.44 -29.27
N LEU A 269 -9.44 7.04 -28.21
CA LEU A 269 -9.98 6.55 -26.94
C LEU A 269 -10.84 5.25 -27.02
N PRO A 270 -10.40 4.18 -27.69
CA PRO A 270 -11.22 2.97 -27.77
C PRO A 270 -11.40 2.34 -26.39
N PRO A 271 -12.57 1.71 -26.11
CA PRO A 271 -12.89 1.16 -24.79
C PRO A 271 -11.86 0.19 -24.23
N VAL A 272 -11.25 -0.64 -25.07
CA VAL A 272 -10.23 -1.62 -24.67
C VAL A 272 -8.98 -0.90 -24.12
N LEU A 273 -8.47 0.11 -24.84
CA LEU A 273 -7.30 0.88 -24.37
C LEU A 273 -7.61 1.74 -23.16
N ARG A 274 -8.83 2.27 -23.01
CA ARG A 274 -9.28 2.94 -21.77
C ARG A 274 -9.29 1.99 -20.59
N SER A 275 -9.74 0.75 -20.78
CA SER A 275 -9.72 -0.30 -19.74
C SER A 275 -8.29 -0.70 -19.38
N LEU A 276 -7.43 -0.90 -20.37
CA LEU A 276 -6.01 -1.23 -20.16
C LEU A 276 -5.29 -0.09 -19.45
N HIS A 277 -5.50 1.17 -19.87
CA HIS A 277 -4.94 2.35 -19.22
C HIS A 277 -5.34 2.45 -17.74
N GLN A 278 -6.59 2.17 -17.41
CA GLN A 278 -7.04 2.14 -16.02
C GLN A 278 -6.42 0.99 -15.23
N ALA A 279 -6.36 -0.22 -15.80
CA ALA A 279 -5.79 -1.39 -15.14
C ALA A 279 -4.29 -1.21 -14.87
N THR A 280 -3.52 -0.70 -15.84
CA THR A 280 -2.10 -0.41 -15.65
C THR A 280 -1.87 0.73 -14.66
N GLY A 281 -2.72 1.76 -14.64
CA GLY A 281 -2.67 2.84 -13.64
C GLY A 281 -2.87 2.32 -12.20
N VAL A 282 -3.84 1.43 -11.98
CA VAL A 282 -4.02 0.75 -10.68
C VAL A 282 -2.81 -0.11 -10.33
N SER A 283 -2.24 -0.82 -11.29
CA SER A 283 -1.06 -1.66 -11.10
C SER A 283 0.17 -0.82 -10.70
N ILE A 284 0.36 0.37 -11.27
CA ILE A 284 1.41 1.33 -10.86
C ILE A 284 1.19 1.77 -9.42
N TRP A 285 -0.03 2.11 -9.05
CA TRP A 285 -0.36 2.46 -7.65
C TRP A 285 -0.01 1.32 -6.69
N ILE A 286 -0.42 0.10 -6.99
CA ILE A 286 -0.11 -1.10 -6.19
C ILE A 286 1.41 -1.29 -6.08
N ALA A 287 2.14 -1.22 -7.19
CA ALA A 287 3.59 -1.44 -7.23
C ALA A 287 4.36 -0.35 -6.46
N THR A 288 4.01 0.92 -6.63
CA THR A 288 4.66 2.04 -5.93
C THR A 288 4.35 2.04 -4.45
N PHE A 289 3.10 1.72 -4.07
CA PHE A 289 2.72 1.56 -2.67
C PHE A 289 3.45 0.37 -2.03
N ALA A 290 3.50 -0.79 -2.68
CA ALA A 290 4.23 -1.96 -2.20
C ALA A 290 5.72 -1.64 -2.01
N LEU A 291 6.35 -0.96 -2.98
CA LEU A 291 7.73 -0.51 -2.88
C LEU A 291 7.96 0.39 -1.67
N ALA A 292 7.13 1.41 -1.48
CA ALA A 292 7.22 2.34 -0.35
C ALA A 292 7.00 1.62 0.98
N TYR A 293 6.04 0.70 1.04
CA TYR A 293 5.74 -0.06 2.24
C TYR A 293 6.85 -1.04 2.60
N LEU A 294 7.42 -1.76 1.62
CA LEU A 294 8.59 -2.63 1.82
C LEU A 294 9.81 -1.84 2.31
N ALA A 295 10.10 -0.68 1.69
CA ALA A 295 11.18 0.20 2.12
C ALA A 295 10.98 0.72 3.55
N ARG A 296 9.73 0.98 3.95
CA ARG A 296 9.40 1.40 5.32
C ARG A 296 9.68 0.30 6.34
N ILE A 297 9.17 -0.92 6.12
CA ILE A 297 9.35 -2.03 7.09
C ILE A 297 10.82 -2.49 7.18
N ALA A 298 11.60 -2.34 6.12
CA ALA A 298 13.04 -2.59 6.11
C ALA A 298 13.82 -1.55 6.92
N GLY A 299 13.35 -0.28 6.96
CA GLY A 299 14.01 0.80 7.69
C GLY A 299 13.64 0.91 9.17
N ASP A 300 12.59 0.22 9.63
CA ASP A 300 12.12 0.33 11.02
C ASP A 300 12.86 -0.64 11.99
N GLY A 301 13.96 -1.27 11.55
CA GLY A 301 15.00 -1.86 12.41
C GLY A 301 14.55 -2.95 13.42
N HIS A 302 13.42 -3.61 13.21
CA HIS A 302 13.02 -4.80 13.99
C HIS A 302 13.65 -6.09 13.43
N GLY A 303 14.79 -5.96 12.74
CA GLY A 303 15.67 -7.07 12.43
C GLY A 303 16.32 -7.54 13.71
N VAL A 304 16.09 -8.80 14.11
CA VAL A 304 16.91 -9.50 15.06
C VAL A 304 18.36 -9.26 14.61
N ARG A 305 19.11 -8.46 15.36
CA ARG A 305 20.58 -8.49 15.26
C ARG A 305 20.94 -9.95 15.47
N GLU A 306 21.42 -10.60 14.43
CA GLU A 306 22.10 -11.86 14.59
C GLU A 306 23.17 -11.60 15.65
N PRO A 307 23.23 -12.38 16.75
CA PRO A 307 24.29 -12.18 17.74
C PRO A 307 25.60 -12.23 16.95
N GLN A 308 26.39 -11.16 17.01
CA GLN A 308 27.76 -11.22 16.49
C GLN A 308 28.37 -12.44 17.17
N VAL A 309 28.54 -13.50 16.40
CA VAL A 309 29.27 -14.68 16.85
C VAL A 309 30.65 -14.12 17.25
N ALA A 310 30.90 -14.09 18.54
CA ALA A 310 32.21 -13.71 19.03
C ALA A 310 33.25 -14.53 18.25
N PRO A 311 34.33 -13.91 17.71
CA PRO A 311 35.33 -14.66 16.98
C PRO A 311 35.78 -15.82 17.83
N ARG A 312 35.76 -17.03 17.27
CA ARG A 312 36.20 -18.21 17.97
C ARG A 312 37.65 -17.98 18.42
N PRO A 313 38.05 -18.45 19.59
CA PRO A 313 39.43 -18.34 20.06
C PRO A 313 40.47 -18.87 19.08
N THR A 314 40.06 -19.74 18.14
CA THR A 314 40.90 -20.26 17.05
C THR A 314 41.26 -19.24 15.97
N ASP A 315 40.46 -18.15 15.83
CA ASP A 315 40.73 -17.12 14.81
C ASP A 315 41.75 -16.08 15.26
N LEU A 316 42.21 -16.13 16.52
CA LEU A 316 43.21 -15.27 17.11
C LEU A 316 44.63 -15.85 17.08
N VAL A 317 44.84 -17.09 16.61
CA VAL A 317 46.13 -17.77 16.61
C VAL A 317 46.93 -17.53 15.31
N GLY A 318 46.34 -16.83 14.32
CA GLY A 318 46.95 -16.65 13.00
C GLY A 318 47.65 -15.31 12.74
N ALA A 319 47.68 -14.37 13.69
CA ALA A 319 48.26 -13.05 13.48
C ALA A 319 49.37 -12.71 14.50
N GLY A 320 50.47 -13.39 14.39
CA GLY A 320 51.61 -13.08 15.27
C GLY A 320 52.82 -13.92 15.01
N VAL A 321 53.56 -13.66 13.93
CA VAL A 321 55.04 -13.77 13.92
C VAL A 321 55.59 -12.78 12.88
N GLY A 322 56.22 -11.72 13.34
CA GLY A 322 56.98 -10.77 12.53
C GLY A 322 57.54 -9.68 13.42
N GLY A 323 58.74 -9.95 13.97
CA GLY A 323 59.40 -9.30 15.06
C GLY A 323 59.71 -7.82 14.89
N THR A 324 60.00 -7.17 16.00
CA THR A 324 61.30 -6.59 16.36
C THR A 324 61.26 -6.12 17.81
N GLU A 325 62.34 -6.42 18.52
CA GLU A 325 62.65 -6.04 19.91
C GLU A 325 62.61 -4.55 20.17
N SER A 326 62.05 -4.14 21.33
CA SER A 326 62.67 -3.14 22.21
C SER A 326 62.03 -3.17 23.62
N ARG A 327 62.76 -3.68 24.53
CA ARG A 327 62.98 -3.36 25.97
C ARG A 327 61.89 -2.64 26.77
N GLU A 328 61.55 -3.33 27.79
CA GLU A 328 60.99 -3.06 29.12
C GLU A 328 61.22 -1.67 29.76
N PRO A 329 60.52 -1.27 30.86
CA PRO A 329 60.46 -2.08 32.09
C PRO A 329 59.09 -2.10 32.86
N TRP A 330 59.03 -3.14 33.70
CA TRP A 330 58.05 -3.43 34.74
C TRP A 330 57.81 -2.30 35.74
N ARG A 331 56.50 -2.11 36.10
CA ARG A 331 56.13 -1.72 37.47
C ARG A 331 54.91 -2.52 37.91
N SER A 332 55.18 -3.32 38.91
CA SER A 332 54.26 -4.00 39.80
C SER A 332 53.30 -3.04 40.49
N VAL A 333 52.00 -3.36 40.51
CA VAL A 333 51.11 -2.95 41.61
C VAL A 333 50.32 -4.17 42.07
N ALA A 334 50.41 -4.37 43.34
CA ALA A 334 50.03 -5.50 44.12
C ALA A 334 48.52 -5.78 44.20
N LEU A 335 48.22 -7.05 44.46
CA LEU A 335 46.99 -7.57 45.01
C LEU A 335 46.57 -6.82 46.30
N SER A 336 45.26 -6.57 46.44
CA SER A 336 44.61 -6.54 47.73
C SER A 336 43.29 -7.30 47.62
N ALA A 337 43.34 -8.48 48.19
CA ALA A 337 42.14 -9.26 48.52
C ALA A 337 41.54 -8.68 49.83
N ALA A 338 40.28 -8.45 49.86
CA ALA A 338 39.55 -8.32 51.11
C ALA A 338 38.21 -9.07 50.96
N THR A 339 38.19 -10.23 51.52
CA THR A 339 37.04 -11.00 51.99
C THR A 339 36.26 -10.16 53.01
N GLN A 340 34.96 -10.06 52.84
CA GLN A 340 34.05 -9.90 53.99
C GLN A 340 32.76 -10.63 53.73
N ASP A 341 32.61 -11.69 54.44
CA ASP A 341 31.47 -12.49 54.83
C ASP A 341 30.61 -11.64 55.77
N ASP A 342 29.30 -11.53 55.53
CA ASP A 342 28.38 -11.40 56.64
C ASP A 342 26.95 -11.84 56.27
N THR A 343 26.61 -12.87 56.95
CA THR A 343 25.26 -13.48 57.10
C THR A 343 24.38 -12.63 58.02
N ARG A 344 23.12 -12.41 57.67
CA ARG A 344 21.92 -12.61 58.56
C ARG A 344 20.69 -11.86 58.05
N PRO A 345 19.48 -12.11 58.65
CA PRO A 345 18.34 -12.67 57.92
C PRO A 345 17.06 -11.79 57.93
N LEU A 346 16.05 -12.33 57.24
CA LEU A 346 14.59 -12.11 57.35
C LEU A 346 14.06 -11.17 58.47
N SER A 347 13.23 -10.20 58.10
CA SER A 347 11.94 -9.91 58.78
C SER A 347 11.12 -8.88 57.98
N THR A 348 9.97 -9.25 57.45
CA THR A 348 8.61 -8.88 57.80
C THR A 348 8.20 -7.41 57.71
N MET A 349 6.98 -7.30 57.19
CA MET A 349 5.94 -6.24 57.36
C MET A 349 5.93 -5.19 56.23
N SER A 350 4.91 -5.12 55.50
CA SER A 350 3.46 -4.96 55.70
C SER A 350 2.97 -3.57 55.29
N HIS A 351 1.95 -3.60 54.45
CA HIS A 351 0.90 -2.59 54.22
C HIS A 351 1.23 -1.14 53.86
N SER A 352 0.76 -0.68 52.70
CA SER A 352 -0.39 0.24 52.72
C SER A 352 -0.98 0.42 51.33
N VAL A 353 -2.24 0.04 51.23
CA VAL A 353 -3.23 0.41 50.22
C VAL A 353 -3.55 1.90 50.44
N ALA A 354 -3.57 2.68 49.35
CA ALA A 354 -4.31 3.95 49.34
C ALA A 354 -5.16 4.02 48.06
N VAL A 355 -6.40 3.71 48.23
CA VAL A 355 -7.54 4.06 47.39
C VAL A 355 -7.79 5.55 47.49
N ILE A 356 -7.89 6.25 46.36
CA ILE A 356 -8.63 7.50 46.29
C ILE A 356 -9.70 7.33 45.23
N VAL A 357 -10.92 7.28 45.75
CA VAL A 357 -12.20 7.33 45.03
C VAL A 357 -12.76 8.75 45.17
N ALA A 358 -13.25 9.23 44.05
CA ALA A 358 -14.47 10.01 43.85
C ALA A 358 -14.56 11.51 44.20
N ARG A 359 -15.18 12.13 43.30
CA ARG A 359 -16.36 13.06 43.27
C ARG A 359 -16.01 14.21 42.34
N GLY A 360 -16.87 14.68 41.49
CA GLY A 360 -18.27 14.60 41.26
C GLY A 360 -18.70 15.84 40.53
N ALA A 361 -19.58 15.63 39.64
CA ALA A 361 -20.78 16.35 39.28
C ALA A 361 -20.74 17.88 39.01
N ASP A 362 -21.49 18.19 37.97
CA ASP A 362 -22.32 19.36 37.70
C ASP A 362 -21.67 20.63 37.13
N SER A 363 -21.84 20.81 35.85
CA SER A 363 -22.71 21.78 35.18
C SER A 363 -22.66 21.57 33.65
#